data_284c007b009990aadc8590c0319bcc0f
#
_entry.id   284c007b009990aadc8590c0319bcc0f
#
_cell.length_a   1.000
_cell.length_b   1.000
_cell.length_c   1.000
_cell.angle_alpha   90.00
_cell.angle_beta   90.00
_cell.angle_gamma   90.00
#
_symmetry.space_group_name_H-M   'P 1'
#
loop_
_entity.id
_entity.type
_entity.pdbx_description
1 polymer ?
#
loop_
_entity_poly.entity_id
_entity_poly.type
_entity_poly.pdbx_seq_one_letter_code
_entity_poly.pdbx_strand_id
1 'polypeptide(L)'
;VDEIVGGVVPREYIPVVDKGLQEALASGILAGYPMIDVKATLFDGSYHDVDSNEMAFKIAASFALKEAKNKCKPVLLEPIMKVDVTTPEEYFGNVMGDLTARRGKPLGQEAQGNAIKLSAMVPLSEMFGYATNLRSNTQGRATFVMFPDHYEEVPRNIADEIIKKSGN
;
A
#
# COMPACT_ATOMS: atom_id res chain seq x y z
N VAL A 1 -14.03 11.24 12.88
CA VAL A 1 -14.50 12.55 13.40
C VAL A 1 -15.98 12.42 13.72
N ASP A 2 -16.40 12.98 14.85
CA ASP A 2 -17.80 13.04 15.27
C ASP A 2 -18.35 14.45 14.99
N GLU A 3 -19.41 14.52 14.20
CA GLU A 3 -20.14 15.75 13.85
C GLU A 3 -21.65 15.55 14.04
N ILE A 4 -22.05 14.63 14.94
CA ILE A 4 -23.47 14.36 15.23
C ILE A 4 -24.12 15.58 15.87
N VAL A 5 -25.26 16.01 15.31
CA VAL A 5 -26.10 17.11 15.81
C VAL A 5 -27.46 16.57 16.23
N GLY A 6 -28.03 17.14 17.32
CA GLY A 6 -29.39 16.83 17.76
C GLY A 6 -29.56 15.44 18.40
N GLY A 7 -28.47 14.70 18.67
CA GLY A 7 -28.54 13.41 19.35
C GLY A 7 -29.20 12.28 18.54
N VAL A 8 -29.21 12.39 17.21
CA VAL A 8 -29.77 11.36 16.29
C VAL A 8 -29.09 9.99 16.45
N VAL A 9 -27.82 9.99 16.86
CA VAL A 9 -27.12 8.80 17.36
C VAL A 9 -26.78 9.03 18.83
N PRO A 10 -27.23 8.17 19.76
CA PRO A 10 -26.87 8.29 21.18
C PRO A 10 -25.34 8.24 21.37
N ARG A 11 -24.82 9.07 22.27
CA ARG A 11 -23.39 9.25 22.49
C ARG A 11 -22.65 7.96 22.85
N GLU A 12 -23.32 7.04 23.51
CA GLU A 12 -22.77 5.72 23.87
C GLU A 12 -22.41 4.85 22.66
N TYR A 13 -23.06 5.04 21.50
CA TYR A 13 -22.78 4.27 20.27
C TYR A 13 -21.71 4.90 19.38
N ILE A 14 -21.31 6.15 19.58
CA ILE A 14 -20.26 6.81 18.80
C ILE A 14 -18.92 6.05 18.87
N PRO A 15 -18.44 5.61 20.07
CA PRO A 15 -17.23 4.78 20.16
C PRO A 15 -17.37 3.42 19.47
N VAL A 16 -18.59 2.87 19.44
CA VAL A 16 -18.87 1.59 18.76
C VAL A 16 -18.79 1.73 17.25
N VAL A 17 -19.30 2.83 16.70
CA VAL A 17 -19.15 3.17 15.27
C VAL A 17 -17.68 3.32 14.94
N ASP A 18 -16.90 4.04 15.73
CA ASP A 18 -15.45 4.19 15.53
C ASP A 18 -14.75 2.82 15.51
N LYS A 19 -15.04 1.95 16.48
CA LYS A 19 -14.49 0.60 16.54
C LYS A 19 -14.85 -0.22 15.29
N GLY A 20 -16.11 -0.14 14.83
CA GLY A 20 -16.57 -0.81 13.60
C GLY A 20 -15.82 -0.33 12.37
N LEU A 21 -15.56 0.98 12.24
CA LEU A 21 -14.76 1.56 11.17
C LEU A 21 -13.30 1.11 11.25
N GLN A 22 -12.68 1.12 12.44
CA GLN A 22 -11.28 0.68 12.64
C GLN A 22 -11.08 -0.78 12.21
N GLU A 23 -11.98 -1.68 12.61
CA GLU A 23 -11.92 -3.08 12.20
C GLU A 23 -12.11 -3.27 10.68
N ALA A 24 -13.01 -2.50 10.08
CA ALA A 24 -13.24 -2.55 8.64
C ALA A 24 -12.06 -1.95 7.85
N LEU A 25 -11.44 -0.88 8.34
CA LEU A 25 -10.22 -0.30 7.77
C LEU A 25 -9.05 -1.29 7.82
N ALA A 26 -8.90 -2.03 8.92
CA ALA A 26 -7.85 -3.05 9.06
C ALA A 26 -8.01 -4.21 8.06
N SER A 27 -9.24 -4.56 7.71
CA SER A 27 -9.54 -5.60 6.71
C SER A 27 -9.48 -5.09 5.28
N GLY A 28 -9.66 -3.78 5.07
CA GLY A 28 -9.70 -3.14 3.76
C GLY A 28 -10.96 -3.49 2.96
N ILE A 29 -11.13 -2.84 1.81
CA ILE A 29 -12.31 -2.98 0.94
C ILE A 29 -11.99 -3.42 -0.48
N LEU A 30 -10.72 -3.52 -0.88
CA LEU A 30 -10.31 -3.96 -2.21
C LEU A 30 -9.78 -5.38 -2.23
N ALA A 31 -8.64 -5.61 -1.58
CA ALA A 31 -7.90 -6.87 -1.67
C ALA A 31 -7.44 -7.40 -0.30
N GLY A 32 -8.12 -7.00 0.78
CA GLY A 32 -7.80 -7.44 2.14
C GLY A 32 -6.62 -6.73 2.78
N TYR A 33 -6.08 -5.69 2.15
CA TYR A 33 -5.02 -4.87 2.73
C TYR A 33 -5.59 -3.74 3.58
N PRO A 34 -4.95 -3.40 4.72
CA PRO A 34 -5.37 -2.28 5.54
C PRO A 34 -5.45 -0.97 4.75
N MET A 35 -6.48 -0.17 5.04
CA MET A 35 -6.62 1.16 4.44
C MET A 35 -5.86 2.19 5.26
N ILE A 36 -5.19 3.11 4.58
CA ILE A 36 -4.48 4.25 5.15
C ILE A 36 -4.98 5.55 4.51
N ASP A 37 -4.63 6.68 5.12
CA ASP A 37 -5.00 8.03 4.63
C ASP A 37 -6.52 8.23 4.46
N VAL A 38 -7.31 7.65 5.37
CA VAL A 38 -8.77 7.75 5.39
C VAL A 38 -9.23 8.64 6.54
N LYS A 39 -10.09 9.60 6.22
CA LYS A 39 -10.86 10.37 7.21
C LYS A 39 -12.32 9.97 7.10
N ALA A 40 -12.87 9.36 8.14
CA ALA A 40 -14.30 9.10 8.26
C ALA A 40 -14.94 10.13 9.18
N THR A 41 -16.10 10.67 8.79
CA THR A 41 -16.87 11.62 9.59
C THR A 41 -18.26 11.05 9.79
N LEU A 42 -18.64 10.84 11.06
CA LEU A 42 -20.00 10.47 11.46
C LEU A 42 -20.79 11.78 11.65
N PHE A 43 -21.75 12.03 10.78
CA PHE A 43 -22.54 13.27 10.81
C PHE A 43 -24.05 13.04 10.95
N ASP A 44 -24.53 11.82 10.67
CA ASP A 44 -25.96 11.47 10.76
C ASP A 44 -26.15 9.98 11.04
N GLY A 45 -27.35 9.60 11.49
CA GLY A 45 -27.76 8.25 11.76
C GLY A 45 -29.20 8.16 12.22
N SER A 46 -29.68 6.95 12.48
CA SER A 46 -30.98 6.71 13.08
C SER A 46 -30.86 5.75 14.24
N TYR A 47 -31.72 5.92 15.23
CA TYR A 47 -31.80 5.08 16.42
C TYR A 47 -33.24 4.69 16.70
N HIS A 48 -33.45 3.41 17.00
CA HIS A 48 -34.76 2.86 17.43
C HIS A 48 -34.56 1.91 18.59
N ASP A 49 -35.31 2.09 19.66
CA ASP A 49 -35.17 1.34 20.92
C ASP A 49 -35.26 -0.19 20.76
N VAL A 50 -35.90 -0.67 19.70
CA VAL A 50 -36.18 -2.11 19.51
C VAL A 50 -35.04 -2.84 18.76
N ASP A 51 -34.39 -2.18 17.85
CA ASP A 51 -33.43 -2.81 16.89
C ASP A 51 -32.03 -2.20 16.89
N SER A 52 -31.83 -1.11 17.60
CA SER A 52 -30.53 -0.44 17.71
C SER A 52 -29.78 -0.91 18.95
N ASN A 53 -28.61 -1.48 18.72
CA ASN A 53 -27.68 -1.93 19.76
C ASN A 53 -26.23 -1.77 19.28
N GLU A 54 -25.27 -2.06 20.13
CA GLU A 54 -23.84 -1.94 19.79
C GLU A 54 -23.46 -2.73 18.52
N MET A 55 -23.95 -3.96 18.38
CA MET A 55 -23.66 -4.80 17.23
C MET A 55 -24.23 -4.20 15.94
N ALA A 56 -25.45 -3.67 15.98
CA ALA A 56 -26.09 -3.04 14.82
C ALA A 56 -25.31 -1.81 14.35
N PHE A 57 -24.89 -0.92 15.26
CA PHE A 57 -24.06 0.23 14.93
C PHE A 57 -22.68 -0.15 14.38
N LYS A 58 -22.04 -1.18 14.95
CA LYS A 58 -20.77 -1.71 14.48
C LYS A 58 -20.87 -2.26 13.06
N ILE A 59 -21.91 -3.04 12.77
CA ILE A 59 -22.15 -3.62 11.44
C ILE A 59 -22.50 -2.51 10.43
N ALA A 60 -23.34 -1.55 10.81
CA ALA A 60 -23.71 -0.41 9.97
C ALA A 60 -22.47 0.40 9.55
N ALA A 61 -21.56 0.67 10.49
CA ALA A 61 -20.30 1.33 10.22
C ALA A 61 -19.43 0.55 9.21
N SER A 62 -19.35 -0.78 9.36
CA SER A 62 -18.63 -1.65 8.42
C SER A 62 -19.25 -1.62 7.03
N PHE A 63 -20.59 -1.64 6.93
CA PHE A 63 -21.28 -1.56 5.64
C PHE A 63 -21.09 -0.20 4.98
N ALA A 64 -21.15 0.89 5.73
CA ALA A 64 -20.90 2.23 5.22
C ALA A 64 -19.51 2.34 4.59
N LEU A 65 -18.48 1.76 5.23
CA LEU A 65 -17.13 1.74 4.66
C LEU A 65 -17.05 0.87 3.41
N LYS A 66 -17.73 -0.28 3.37
CA LYS A 66 -17.76 -1.14 2.18
C LYS A 66 -18.42 -0.45 0.98
N GLU A 67 -19.47 0.34 1.21
CA GLU A 67 -20.10 1.16 0.16
C GLU A 67 -19.17 2.23 -0.40
N ALA A 68 -18.18 2.67 0.36
CA ALA A 68 -17.16 3.61 -0.11
C ALA A 68 -16.35 3.07 -1.29
N LYS A 69 -16.23 1.73 -1.45
CA LYS A 69 -15.59 1.09 -2.62
C LYS A 69 -16.12 1.64 -3.95
N ASN A 70 -17.43 1.86 -4.03
CA ASN A 70 -18.10 2.30 -5.25
C ASN A 70 -18.06 3.81 -5.46
N LYS A 71 -17.84 4.60 -4.39
CA LYS A 71 -17.99 6.06 -4.40
C LYS A 71 -16.65 6.80 -4.29
N CYS A 72 -15.69 6.25 -3.55
CA CYS A 72 -14.45 6.94 -3.18
C CYS A 72 -13.23 6.55 -4.05
N LYS A 73 -13.39 5.66 -5.03
CA LYS A 73 -12.30 5.20 -5.93
C LYS A 73 -11.02 4.80 -5.17
N PRO A 74 -11.09 3.85 -4.23
CA PRO A 74 -9.92 3.41 -3.50
C PRO A 74 -8.88 2.80 -4.45
N VAL A 75 -7.59 2.98 -4.15
CA VAL A 75 -6.47 2.45 -4.93
C VAL A 75 -5.61 1.54 -4.07
N LEU A 76 -4.92 0.59 -4.69
CA LEU A 76 -3.88 -0.20 -4.03
C LEU A 76 -2.57 0.59 -4.04
N LEU A 77 -1.88 0.56 -2.90
CA LEU A 77 -0.54 1.12 -2.76
C LEU A 77 0.48 0.00 -2.63
N GLU A 78 1.66 0.21 -3.17
CA GLU A 78 2.81 -0.68 -3.02
C GLU A 78 4.00 0.07 -2.42
N PRO A 79 4.80 -0.59 -1.56
CA PRO A 79 6.00 0.03 -1.03
C PRO A 79 7.08 0.12 -2.11
N ILE A 80 7.67 1.30 -2.22
CA ILE A 80 8.79 1.58 -3.10
C ILE A 80 10.08 1.61 -2.28
N MET A 81 11.07 0.87 -2.74
CA MET A 81 12.39 0.77 -2.13
C MET A 81 13.37 1.67 -2.86
N LYS A 82 14.16 2.41 -2.11
CA LYS A 82 15.40 3.01 -2.64
C LYS A 82 16.46 1.94 -2.67
N VAL A 83 16.96 1.62 -3.85
CA VAL A 83 17.95 0.57 -4.10
C VAL A 83 19.23 1.23 -4.60
N ASP A 84 20.33 1.01 -3.90
CA ASP A 84 21.67 1.44 -4.29
C ASP A 84 22.49 0.19 -4.65
N VAL A 85 22.97 0.12 -5.88
CA VAL A 85 23.80 -0.99 -6.39
C VAL A 85 25.19 -0.47 -6.71
N THR A 86 26.22 -1.10 -6.13
CA THR A 86 27.61 -0.82 -6.47
C THR A 86 28.14 -1.97 -7.34
N THR A 87 28.59 -1.65 -8.55
CA THR A 87 29.00 -2.64 -9.56
C THR A 87 30.24 -2.15 -10.33
N PRO A 88 31.12 -3.04 -10.80
CA PRO A 88 32.11 -2.69 -11.80
C PRO A 88 31.47 -2.15 -13.07
N GLU A 89 32.15 -1.24 -13.76
CA GLU A 89 31.64 -0.58 -14.96
C GLU A 89 31.19 -1.56 -16.05
N GLU A 90 31.90 -2.66 -16.23
CA GLU A 90 31.60 -3.70 -17.22
C GLU A 90 30.21 -4.34 -17.05
N TYR A 91 29.62 -4.35 -15.82
CA TYR A 91 28.30 -4.90 -15.54
C TYR A 91 27.22 -3.83 -15.41
N PHE A 92 27.55 -2.56 -15.48
CA PHE A 92 26.61 -1.46 -15.28
C PHE A 92 25.38 -1.58 -16.18
N GLY A 93 25.56 -1.86 -17.48
CA GLY A 93 24.46 -2.02 -18.42
C GLY A 93 23.50 -3.16 -18.04
N ASN A 94 24.06 -4.30 -17.59
CA ASN A 94 23.26 -5.44 -17.14
C ASN A 94 22.45 -5.12 -15.89
N VAL A 95 23.07 -4.43 -14.92
CA VAL A 95 22.41 -4.02 -13.67
C VAL A 95 21.30 -2.99 -13.94
N MET A 96 21.57 -1.99 -14.77
CA MET A 96 20.59 -1.00 -15.19
C MET A 96 19.40 -1.64 -15.91
N GLY A 97 19.67 -2.57 -16.83
CA GLY A 97 18.65 -3.30 -17.56
C GLY A 97 17.77 -4.15 -16.65
N ASP A 98 18.36 -4.89 -15.69
CA ASP A 98 17.59 -5.70 -14.72
C ASP A 98 16.72 -4.83 -13.81
N LEU A 99 17.26 -3.73 -13.26
CA LEU A 99 16.45 -2.81 -12.45
C LEU A 99 15.30 -2.17 -13.24
N THR A 100 15.55 -1.81 -14.49
CA THR A 100 14.50 -1.26 -15.37
C THR A 100 13.41 -2.31 -15.66
N ALA A 101 13.80 -3.55 -15.94
CA ALA A 101 12.86 -4.66 -16.13
C ALA A 101 12.00 -4.94 -14.89
N ARG A 102 12.50 -4.62 -13.70
CA ARG A 102 11.80 -4.68 -12.41
C ARG A 102 10.98 -3.43 -12.08
N ARG A 103 10.57 -2.68 -13.09
CA ARG A 103 9.83 -1.42 -12.92
C ARG A 103 10.61 -0.36 -12.16
N GLY A 104 11.93 -0.51 -12.07
CA GLY A 104 12.82 0.44 -11.41
C GLY A 104 12.91 1.76 -12.16
N LYS A 105 12.85 2.86 -11.40
CA LYS A 105 13.05 4.23 -11.90
C LYS A 105 14.46 4.68 -11.50
N PRO A 106 15.44 4.74 -12.42
CA PRO A 106 16.78 5.21 -12.11
C PRO A 106 16.76 6.65 -11.58
N LEU A 107 17.50 6.92 -10.52
CA LEU A 107 17.66 8.26 -9.94
C LEU A 107 18.96 8.92 -10.41
N GLY A 108 20.01 8.12 -10.59
CA GLY A 108 21.31 8.61 -10.98
C GLY A 108 22.40 7.55 -10.80
N GLN A 109 23.59 7.93 -11.22
CA GLN A 109 24.80 7.13 -11.06
C GLN A 109 25.96 7.98 -10.55
N GLU A 110 26.85 7.38 -9.80
CA GLU A 110 28.03 8.03 -9.24
C GLU A 110 29.25 7.11 -9.38
N ALA A 111 30.36 7.65 -9.86
CA ALA A 111 31.61 6.91 -9.91
C ALA A 111 32.21 6.77 -8.50
N GLN A 112 32.56 5.56 -8.10
CA GLN A 112 33.23 5.24 -6.84
C GLN A 112 34.53 4.46 -7.11
N GLY A 113 35.60 5.15 -7.37
CA GLY A 113 36.87 4.52 -7.77
C GLY A 113 36.73 3.71 -9.07
N ASN A 114 36.92 2.39 -9.01
CA ASN A 114 36.78 1.47 -10.13
C ASN A 114 35.37 0.86 -10.26
N ALA A 115 34.40 1.37 -9.48
CA ALA A 115 33.01 0.91 -9.49
C ALA A 115 32.08 2.08 -9.79
N ILE A 116 30.85 1.75 -10.15
CA ILE A 116 29.77 2.70 -10.33
C ILE A 116 28.67 2.36 -9.28
N LYS A 117 28.23 3.36 -8.56
CA LYS A 117 27.04 3.29 -7.72
C LYS A 117 25.84 3.75 -8.55
N LEU A 118 24.86 2.89 -8.69
CA LEU A 118 23.57 3.16 -9.33
C LEU A 118 22.49 3.22 -8.28
N SER A 119 21.70 4.30 -8.27
CA SER A 119 20.53 4.45 -7.38
C SER A 119 19.24 4.38 -8.19
N ALA A 120 18.26 3.64 -7.70
CA ALA A 120 16.95 3.51 -8.34
C ALA A 120 15.84 3.36 -7.29
N MET A 121 14.60 3.76 -7.66
CA MET A 121 13.39 3.45 -6.92
C MET A 121 12.74 2.23 -7.56
N VAL A 122 12.52 1.17 -6.77
CA VAL A 122 12.01 -0.11 -7.25
C VAL A 122 10.90 -0.62 -6.33
N PRO A 123 9.76 -1.09 -6.86
CA PRO A 123 8.73 -1.70 -6.04
C PRO A 123 9.26 -2.93 -5.30
N LEU A 124 8.92 -3.07 -4.01
CA LEU A 124 9.38 -4.20 -3.19
C LEU A 124 8.98 -5.55 -3.81
N SER A 125 7.80 -5.63 -4.42
CA SER A 125 7.30 -6.85 -5.08
C SER A 125 8.25 -7.38 -6.18
N GLU A 126 9.01 -6.48 -6.83
CA GLU A 126 9.95 -6.82 -7.89
C GLU A 126 11.36 -7.18 -7.37
N MET A 127 11.61 -6.96 -6.08
CA MET A 127 12.93 -7.20 -5.47
C MET A 127 13.13 -8.64 -4.99
N PHE A 128 12.09 -9.47 -5.00
CA PHE A 128 12.24 -10.89 -4.66
C PHE A 128 13.19 -11.59 -5.63
N GLY A 129 14.15 -12.32 -5.10
CA GLY A 129 15.18 -13.00 -5.89
C GLY A 129 16.28 -12.09 -6.48
N TYR A 130 16.22 -10.78 -6.24
CA TYR A 130 17.19 -9.83 -6.82
C TYR A 130 18.64 -10.14 -6.44
N ALA A 131 18.92 -10.51 -5.20
CA ALA A 131 20.26 -10.86 -4.74
C ALA A 131 20.90 -11.98 -5.58
N THR A 132 20.12 -13.01 -5.93
CA THR A 132 20.57 -14.13 -6.76
C THR A 132 20.80 -13.69 -8.19
N ASN A 133 19.90 -12.91 -8.76
CA ASN A 133 20.05 -12.40 -10.13
C ASN A 133 21.24 -11.45 -10.24
N LEU A 134 21.40 -10.53 -9.29
CA LEU A 134 22.54 -9.61 -9.26
C LEU A 134 23.87 -10.38 -9.22
N ARG A 135 23.97 -11.39 -8.36
CA ARG A 135 25.16 -12.24 -8.24
C ARG A 135 25.46 -12.98 -9.54
N SER A 136 24.47 -13.57 -10.18
CA SER A 136 24.64 -14.25 -11.47
C SER A 136 25.07 -13.29 -12.58
N ASN A 137 24.42 -12.13 -12.67
CA ASN A 137 24.66 -11.16 -13.74
C ASN A 137 25.98 -10.40 -13.62
N THR A 138 26.62 -10.44 -12.44
CA THR A 138 27.85 -9.69 -12.14
C THR A 138 28.98 -10.59 -11.64
N GLN A 139 28.85 -11.91 -11.78
CA GLN A 139 29.82 -12.89 -11.28
C GLN A 139 30.17 -12.70 -9.79
N GLY A 140 29.19 -12.28 -9.00
CA GLY A 140 29.35 -12.00 -7.58
C GLY A 140 30.09 -10.70 -7.24
N ARG A 141 30.38 -9.83 -8.21
CA ARG A 141 31.20 -8.62 -8.05
C ARG A 141 30.39 -7.37 -7.70
N ALA A 142 29.07 -7.42 -7.77
CA ALA A 142 28.21 -6.32 -7.33
C ALA A 142 27.60 -6.57 -5.96
N THR A 143 27.32 -5.49 -5.26
CA THR A 143 26.59 -5.47 -4.00
C THR A 143 25.44 -4.49 -4.07
N PHE A 144 24.41 -4.70 -3.25
CA PHE A 144 23.31 -3.75 -3.15
C PHE A 144 22.84 -3.58 -1.71
N VAL A 145 22.23 -2.44 -1.46
CA VAL A 145 21.44 -2.16 -0.27
C VAL A 145 20.10 -1.60 -0.69
N MET A 146 19.05 -1.85 0.10
CA MET A 146 17.75 -1.27 -0.15
C MET A 146 17.10 -0.81 1.16
N PHE A 147 16.37 0.29 1.08
CA PHE A 147 15.66 0.89 2.19
C PHE A 147 14.24 1.23 1.77
N PRO A 148 13.23 1.07 2.66
CA PRO A 148 11.90 1.59 2.41
C PRO A 148 11.95 3.11 2.19
N ASP A 149 11.26 3.62 1.19
CA ASP A 149 11.24 5.05 0.90
C ASP A 149 9.82 5.61 1.04
N HIS A 150 8.89 5.18 0.21
CA HIS A 150 7.51 5.66 0.21
C HIS A 150 6.56 4.62 -0.39
N TYR A 151 5.27 4.94 -0.42
CA TYR A 151 4.25 4.17 -1.12
C TYR A 151 3.83 4.88 -2.40
N GLU A 152 3.62 4.14 -3.49
CA GLU A 152 3.03 4.62 -4.74
C GLU A 152 1.81 3.78 -5.11
N GLU A 153 0.94 4.34 -5.93
CA GLU A 153 -0.19 3.62 -6.51
C GLU A 153 0.30 2.48 -7.42
N VAL A 154 -0.27 1.29 -7.22
CA VAL A 154 0.01 0.13 -8.07
C VAL A 154 -0.57 0.37 -9.47
N PRO A 155 0.18 0.12 -10.56
CA PRO A 155 -0.34 0.22 -11.92
C PRO A 155 -1.63 -0.60 -12.09
N ARG A 156 -2.60 -0.02 -12.79
CA ARG A 156 -3.97 -0.55 -12.88
C ARG A 156 -4.04 -2.02 -13.31
N ASN A 157 -3.26 -2.42 -14.30
CA ASN A 157 -3.20 -3.81 -14.77
C ASN A 157 -2.75 -4.79 -13.67
N ILE A 158 -1.78 -4.40 -12.84
CA ILE A 158 -1.28 -5.21 -11.72
C ILE A 158 -2.29 -5.19 -10.57
N ALA A 159 -2.88 -4.03 -10.27
CA ALA A 159 -3.91 -3.89 -9.24
C ALA A 159 -5.13 -4.78 -9.55
N ASP A 160 -5.60 -4.81 -10.79
CA ASP A 160 -6.71 -5.65 -11.24
C ASP A 160 -6.42 -7.16 -11.05
N GLU A 161 -5.17 -7.58 -11.30
CA GLU A 161 -4.75 -8.96 -11.03
C GLU A 161 -4.74 -9.31 -9.54
N ILE A 162 -4.24 -8.40 -8.70
CA ILE A 162 -4.20 -8.58 -7.25
C ILE A 162 -5.64 -8.69 -6.71
N ILE A 163 -6.53 -7.80 -7.11
CA ILE A 163 -7.94 -7.79 -6.69
C ILE A 163 -8.63 -9.08 -7.12
N LYS A 164 -8.42 -9.56 -8.35
CA LYS A 164 -8.97 -10.84 -8.82
C LYS A 164 -8.49 -12.02 -7.97
N LYS A 165 -7.21 -12.07 -7.64
CA LYS A 165 -6.62 -13.16 -6.84
C LYS A 165 -7.09 -13.15 -5.38
N SER A 166 -7.48 -12.00 -4.85
CA SER A 166 -8.00 -11.88 -3.47
C SER A 166 -9.45 -12.34 -3.31
N GLY A 167 -10.17 -12.63 -4.40
CA GLY A 167 -11.54 -13.12 -4.39
C GLY A 167 -12.60 -12.05 -4.08
N ASN A 168 -12.27 -10.78 -4.19
CA ASN A 168 -13.17 -9.64 -3.97
C ASN A 168 -13.57 -8.95 -5.28
#